data_40a8bb149375f2c2b43c5a22d9e2a20f
#
_entry.id   40a8bb149375f2c2b43c5a22d9e2a20f
#
_cell.length_a   1.000
_cell.length_b   1.000
_cell.length_c   1.000
_cell.angle_alpha   90.00
_cell.angle_beta   90.00
_cell.angle_gamma   90.00
#
_symmetry.space_group_name_H-M   'P 1'
#
loop_
_entity.id
_entity.type
_entity.pdbx_description
1 polymer ?
#
loop_
_entity_poly.entity_id
_entity_poly.type
_entity_poly.pdbx_seq_one_letter_code
_entity_poly.pdbx_strand_id
1 'polypeptide(L)'
;MILTRSDIGRARTWIAALLSSLAICAPAATAQAPSLFVDSRSTTAEAADRLDGRAKDDALFLARFPSASWLAYGSPDIVEAKARDIVSRALAARQVPVLVAYNISYRDCALYSAGGAADSGAYHDWIGGLARGIGDRPAIVILEPDGLGVIPWHRTLTGEFEGCRPEGQGEAAAARRYEELRGAVAILSALPNVHIYLDGTGSGWLAPGEIAARLIRADVAKASGFFLNVSNFESDDRIIPYARWVSDCIALVTRGGLDPRECPSQFSPASFENTASWTATDAAYDRLFARLRLTRAPERQKHAVIDTSRNGQGSWYPPAGKYRDAEVWCNPPGRGLGRLPSLESGNRYVDAFLWIKVPGESDGACLRGTAGPVDPERSVEAPPAGQWFAAQARELIELANPPLASE
;
A
#
# COMPACT_ATOMS: atom_id res chain seq x y z
N MET A 1 89.83 8.38 29.40
CA MET A 1 90.59 9.41 30.01
C MET A 1 89.62 10.42 30.65
N ILE A 2 89.53 10.36 31.91
CA ILE A 2 89.44 11.45 32.92
C ILE A 2 88.15 12.26 32.91
N LEU A 3 87.30 12.02 33.89
CA LEU A 3 86.96 12.80 35.10
C LEU A 3 86.27 14.15 34.78
N THR A 4 85.29 14.67 35.46
CA THR A 4 84.80 14.62 36.88
C THR A 4 83.60 15.51 37.02
N ARG A 5 82.77 15.22 38.02
CA ARG A 5 82.05 16.09 38.99
C ARG A 5 80.83 16.88 38.53
N SER A 6 79.73 16.58 39.09
CA SER A 6 79.09 17.05 40.34
C SER A 6 78.62 18.52 40.31
N ASP A 7 77.29 18.71 40.50
CA ASP A 7 76.76 19.34 41.73
C ASP A 7 75.22 19.54 41.59
N ILE A 8 74.55 18.99 42.50
CA ILE A 8 73.65 19.51 43.54
C ILE A 8 72.66 20.63 43.08
N GLY A 9 71.41 20.31 43.18
CA GLY A 9 70.53 21.16 43.89
C GLY A 9 69.40 21.85 43.13
N ARG A 10 68.23 21.39 43.28
CA ARG A 10 67.03 22.03 43.86
C ARG A 10 65.74 21.35 43.40
N ALA A 11 65.13 20.70 44.35
CA ALA A 11 63.72 20.23 44.20
C ALA A 11 62.81 21.46 43.99
N ARG A 12 62.08 21.46 42.90
CA ARG A 12 60.87 22.27 42.71
C ARG A 12 59.67 21.36 42.60
N THR A 13 58.89 21.30 43.66
CA THR A 13 57.62 20.73 43.79
C THR A 13 56.65 21.40 42.81
N TRP A 14 56.26 20.71 41.77
CA TRP A 14 55.11 21.09 40.91
C TRP A 14 53.89 20.38 41.43
N ILE A 15 52.94 21.11 42.02
CA ILE A 15 51.57 20.66 42.34
C ILE A 15 50.84 20.59 41.02
N ALA A 16 50.63 19.40 40.48
CA ALA A 16 49.74 19.15 39.36
C ALA A 16 48.30 19.15 39.88
N ALA A 17 47.59 20.25 39.61
CA ALA A 17 46.13 20.28 39.80
C ALA A 17 45.43 19.40 38.75
N LEU A 18 44.93 18.23 39.16
CA LEU A 18 44.05 17.40 38.37
C LEU A 18 42.69 18.08 38.30
N LEU A 19 42.44 18.79 37.20
CA LEU A 19 41.08 19.17 36.79
C LEU A 19 40.39 17.94 36.20
N SER A 20 39.61 17.23 37.00
CA SER A 20 38.69 16.18 36.55
C SER A 20 37.56 16.85 35.78
N SER A 21 37.65 16.85 34.46
CA SER A 21 36.54 17.20 33.57
C SER A 21 35.47 16.10 33.64
N LEU A 22 34.44 16.30 34.43
CA LEU A 22 33.22 15.51 34.32
C LEU A 22 32.60 15.78 32.93
N ALA A 23 32.83 14.90 31.96
CA ALA A 23 32.06 14.87 30.75
C ALA A 23 30.64 14.41 31.11
N ILE A 24 29.70 15.35 31.20
CA ILE A 24 28.27 15.03 31.29
C ILE A 24 27.90 14.44 29.92
N CYS A 25 27.88 13.10 29.81
CA CYS A 25 27.20 12.42 28.69
C CYS A 25 25.72 12.76 28.80
N ALA A 26 25.27 13.72 28.01
CA ALA A 26 23.84 13.87 27.76
C ALA A 26 23.32 12.54 27.16
N PRO A 27 22.21 11.97 27.67
CA PRO A 27 21.65 10.80 27.08
C PRO A 27 21.29 11.13 25.61
N ALA A 28 21.77 10.32 24.66
CA ALA A 28 21.37 10.43 23.29
C ALA A 28 19.83 10.31 23.27
N ALA A 29 19.16 11.33 22.79
CA ALA A 29 17.72 11.29 22.60
C ALA A 29 17.45 10.08 21.68
N THR A 30 16.79 9.05 22.20
CA THR A 30 16.33 7.92 21.40
C THR A 30 15.40 8.51 20.36
N ALA A 31 15.82 8.48 19.10
CA ALA A 31 14.96 8.90 17.99
C ALA A 31 13.68 8.07 18.08
N GLN A 32 12.57 8.73 18.31
CA GLN A 32 11.26 8.07 18.35
C GLN A 32 11.03 7.42 16.98
N ALA A 33 10.60 6.15 16.97
CA ALA A 33 10.26 5.46 15.73
C ALA A 33 9.24 6.29 14.93
N PRO A 34 9.35 6.35 13.59
CA PRO A 34 8.42 7.12 12.79
C PRO A 34 7.00 6.56 12.97
N SER A 35 6.01 7.43 13.12
CA SER A 35 4.60 7.09 13.19
C SER A 35 3.87 7.57 11.94
N LEU A 36 2.75 6.93 11.62
CA LEU A 36 1.89 7.33 10.49
C LEU A 36 1.16 8.64 10.79
N PHE A 37 0.98 9.46 9.77
CA PHE A 37 0.33 10.77 9.90
C PHE A 37 -1.17 10.67 10.04
N VAL A 38 -1.72 11.23 11.12
CA VAL A 38 -3.15 11.45 11.33
C VAL A 38 -3.49 12.85 10.82
N ASP A 39 -4.16 12.91 9.68
CA ASP A 39 -4.51 14.17 9.05
C ASP A 39 -5.81 14.75 9.61
N SER A 40 -5.71 15.82 10.40
CA SER A 40 -6.88 16.54 10.92
C SER A 40 -7.74 17.23 9.84
N ARG A 41 -7.26 17.26 8.59
CA ARG A 41 -7.98 17.75 7.41
C ARG A 41 -8.23 16.62 6.40
N SER A 42 -8.35 15.38 6.89
CA SER A 42 -8.73 14.23 6.05
C SER A 42 -10.18 14.36 5.59
N THR A 43 -10.51 13.66 4.50
CA THR A 43 -11.89 13.57 4.00
C THR A 43 -12.87 13.05 5.06
N THR A 44 -12.39 12.19 5.97
CA THR A 44 -13.14 11.71 7.14
C THR A 44 -13.44 12.85 8.13
N ALA A 45 -12.45 13.67 8.46
CA ALA A 45 -12.64 14.84 9.32
C ALA A 45 -13.60 15.86 8.68
N GLU A 46 -13.43 16.13 7.39
CA GLU A 46 -14.34 17.00 6.62
C GLU A 46 -15.77 16.42 6.54
N ALA A 47 -15.93 15.09 6.51
CA ALA A 47 -17.26 14.46 6.59
C ALA A 47 -17.91 14.71 7.95
N ALA A 48 -17.13 14.59 9.03
CA ALA A 48 -17.63 14.83 10.39
C ALA A 48 -18.19 16.26 10.56
N ASP A 49 -17.59 17.26 9.90
CA ASP A 49 -18.07 18.66 9.96
C ASP A 49 -19.46 18.86 9.32
N ARG A 50 -19.87 17.95 8.43
CA ARG A 50 -21.14 17.98 7.71
C ARG A 50 -22.22 17.05 8.27
N LEU A 51 -21.90 16.30 9.31
CA LEU A 51 -22.75 15.28 9.91
C LEU A 51 -23.21 15.70 11.31
N ASP A 52 -24.28 15.07 11.78
CA ASP A 52 -24.82 15.24 13.12
C ASP A 52 -24.99 13.89 13.82
N GLY A 53 -25.15 13.95 15.15
CA GLY A 53 -25.45 12.80 16.00
C GLY A 53 -24.43 11.68 15.83
N ARG A 54 -24.91 10.45 15.87
CA ARG A 54 -24.05 9.26 15.86
C ARG A 54 -23.20 9.12 14.57
N ALA A 55 -23.69 9.58 13.42
CA ALA A 55 -22.90 9.54 12.18
C ALA A 55 -21.67 10.46 12.27
N LYS A 56 -21.79 11.60 12.95
CA LYS A 56 -20.68 12.48 13.27
C LYS A 56 -19.69 11.82 14.23
N ASP A 57 -20.20 11.17 15.26
CA ASP A 57 -19.36 10.48 16.26
C ASP A 57 -18.52 9.38 15.59
N ASP A 58 -19.13 8.61 14.69
CA ASP A 58 -18.40 7.58 13.91
C ASP A 58 -17.31 8.17 13.04
N ALA A 59 -17.59 9.27 12.33
CA ALA A 59 -16.60 9.94 11.51
C ALA A 59 -15.47 10.52 12.36
N LEU A 60 -15.77 11.15 13.49
CA LEU A 60 -14.76 11.66 14.44
C LEU A 60 -13.93 10.52 15.02
N PHE A 61 -14.55 9.37 15.33
CA PHE A 61 -13.84 8.20 15.79
C PHE A 61 -12.83 7.70 14.75
N LEU A 62 -13.25 7.53 13.49
CA LEU A 62 -12.37 7.08 12.39
C LEU A 62 -11.27 8.09 12.06
N ALA A 63 -11.56 9.39 12.17
CA ALA A 63 -10.58 10.46 11.94
C ALA A 63 -9.40 10.48 12.94
N ARG A 64 -9.49 9.71 14.04
CA ARG A 64 -8.39 9.55 15.01
C ARG A 64 -7.27 8.63 14.52
N PHE A 65 -7.51 7.87 13.45
CA PHE A 65 -6.56 6.90 12.91
C PHE A 65 -5.95 7.40 11.60
N PRO A 66 -4.67 7.06 11.33
CA PRO A 66 -4.05 7.42 10.06
C PRO A 66 -4.73 6.71 8.90
N SER A 67 -5.13 7.47 7.90
CA SER A 67 -5.65 6.98 6.62
C SER A 67 -4.92 7.63 5.46
N ALA A 68 -4.86 6.97 4.31
CA ALA A 68 -4.19 7.52 3.15
C ALA A 68 -4.93 8.73 2.57
N SER A 69 -4.17 9.67 2.02
CA SER A 69 -4.69 10.81 1.28
C SER A 69 -4.69 10.51 -0.22
N TRP A 70 -5.88 10.44 -0.84
CA TRP A 70 -6.03 10.14 -2.26
C TRP A 70 -5.85 11.39 -3.12
N LEU A 71 -4.91 11.32 -4.05
CA LEU A 71 -4.63 12.31 -5.07
C LEU A 71 -5.04 11.72 -6.42
N ALA A 72 -6.19 12.13 -6.96
CA ALA A 72 -6.85 11.41 -8.06
C ALA A 72 -7.15 12.31 -9.26
N TYR A 73 -6.90 13.62 -9.19
CA TYR A 73 -7.27 14.59 -10.21
C TYR A 73 -6.55 15.93 -10.03
N GLY A 74 -6.76 16.81 -11.01
CA GLY A 74 -6.20 18.16 -11.05
C GLY A 74 -4.99 18.27 -11.99
N SER A 75 -4.55 19.50 -12.23
CA SER A 75 -3.31 19.76 -12.98
C SER A 75 -2.06 19.37 -12.18
N PRO A 76 -0.88 19.31 -12.83
CA PRO A 76 0.39 19.11 -12.12
C PRO A 76 0.62 20.09 -10.97
N ASP A 77 0.23 21.36 -11.13
CA ASP A 77 0.39 22.38 -10.08
C ASP A 77 -0.58 22.15 -8.90
N ILE A 78 -1.79 21.66 -9.18
CA ILE A 78 -2.76 21.33 -8.13
C ILE A 78 -2.29 20.16 -7.29
N VAL A 79 -1.84 19.07 -7.91
CA VAL A 79 -1.32 17.91 -7.15
C VAL A 79 -0.04 18.27 -6.41
N GLU A 80 0.83 19.11 -6.97
CA GLU A 80 2.02 19.62 -6.30
C GLU A 80 1.65 20.39 -5.03
N ALA A 81 0.71 21.33 -5.12
CA ALA A 81 0.27 22.12 -3.96
C ALA A 81 -0.36 21.24 -2.86
N LYS A 82 -1.23 20.29 -3.25
CA LYS A 82 -1.86 19.35 -2.31
C LYS A 82 -0.83 18.45 -1.61
N ALA A 83 0.05 17.82 -2.38
CA ALA A 83 1.09 16.97 -1.83
C ALA A 83 2.00 17.74 -0.87
N ARG A 84 2.44 18.95 -1.26
CA ARG A 84 3.27 19.84 -0.42
C ARG A 84 2.60 20.20 0.89
N ASP A 85 1.31 20.51 0.88
CA ASP A 85 0.55 20.82 2.09
C ASP A 85 0.51 19.62 3.04
N ILE A 86 0.15 18.43 2.54
CA ILE A 86 0.04 17.21 3.35
C ILE A 86 1.40 16.84 3.96
N VAL A 87 2.46 16.74 3.14
CA VAL A 87 3.78 16.34 3.67
C VAL A 87 4.39 17.39 4.60
N SER A 88 4.06 18.68 4.41
CA SER A 88 4.51 19.74 5.32
C SER A 88 3.85 19.64 6.69
N ARG A 89 2.54 19.34 6.74
CA ARG A 89 1.81 19.12 7.99
C ARG A 89 2.28 17.84 8.68
N ALA A 90 2.50 16.77 7.93
CA ALA A 90 3.04 15.52 8.46
C ALA A 90 4.45 15.71 9.07
N LEU A 91 5.32 16.44 8.37
CA LEU A 91 6.67 16.76 8.86
C LEU A 91 6.61 17.58 10.16
N ALA A 92 5.71 18.57 10.24
CA ALA A 92 5.52 19.37 11.46
C ALA A 92 5.04 18.51 12.64
N ALA A 93 4.25 17.48 12.37
CA ALA A 93 3.82 16.46 13.33
C ALA A 93 4.89 15.39 13.64
N ARG A 94 6.01 15.35 12.90
CA ARG A 94 7.04 14.30 12.95
C ARG A 94 6.46 12.91 12.58
N GLN A 95 5.56 12.88 11.61
CA GLN A 95 4.85 11.70 11.15
C GLN A 95 5.06 11.50 9.64
N VAL A 96 4.79 10.30 9.16
CA VAL A 96 4.95 9.93 7.73
C VAL A 96 3.56 9.78 7.10
N PRO A 97 3.23 10.56 6.05
CA PRO A 97 1.95 10.45 5.36
C PRO A 97 1.96 9.28 4.39
N VAL A 98 0.77 8.72 4.16
CA VAL A 98 0.48 7.78 3.07
C VAL A 98 -0.28 8.54 1.99
N LEU A 99 0.29 8.61 0.80
CA LEU A 99 -0.29 9.27 -0.36
C LEU A 99 -0.67 8.23 -1.42
N VAL A 100 -1.89 8.26 -1.91
CA VAL A 100 -2.31 7.45 -3.06
C VAL A 100 -2.25 8.30 -4.31
N ALA A 101 -1.40 7.92 -5.25
CA ALA A 101 -1.42 8.45 -6.61
C ALA A 101 -2.42 7.62 -7.43
N TYR A 102 -3.49 8.24 -7.93
CA TYR A 102 -4.57 7.52 -8.63
C TYR A 102 -5.06 8.33 -9.83
N ASN A 103 -4.22 8.45 -10.84
CA ASN A 103 -4.50 9.27 -12.03
C ASN A 103 -3.98 8.68 -13.35
N ILE A 104 -3.71 7.36 -13.38
CA ILE A 104 -3.23 6.70 -14.60
C ILE A 104 -4.29 6.71 -15.70
N SER A 105 -3.86 6.73 -16.96
CA SER A 105 -4.78 6.71 -18.12
C SER A 105 -5.69 5.49 -18.09
N TYR A 106 -6.97 5.65 -18.46
CA TYR A 106 -7.98 4.58 -18.35
C TYR A 106 -8.09 3.96 -16.95
N ARG A 107 -7.99 4.78 -15.94
CA ARG A 107 -8.17 4.37 -14.55
C ARG A 107 -9.49 3.64 -14.36
N ASP A 108 -9.46 2.55 -13.57
CA ASP A 108 -10.63 1.73 -13.22
C ASP A 108 -11.39 1.16 -14.43
N CYS A 109 -10.77 1.16 -15.61
CA CYS A 109 -11.40 0.67 -16.85
C CYS A 109 -12.84 1.18 -17.08
N ALA A 110 -13.12 2.44 -16.75
CA ALA A 110 -14.42 3.09 -16.87
C ALA A 110 -15.52 2.57 -15.93
N LEU A 111 -15.15 1.95 -14.80
CA LEU A 111 -16.09 1.61 -13.73
C LEU A 111 -16.45 2.85 -12.86
N TYR A 112 -16.80 2.64 -11.59
CA TYR A 112 -17.30 3.73 -10.71
C TYR A 112 -16.26 4.80 -10.39
N SER A 113 -14.96 4.50 -10.51
CA SER A 113 -13.86 5.45 -10.31
C SER A 113 -13.19 5.87 -11.63
N ALA A 114 -13.92 5.80 -12.74
CA ALA A 114 -13.43 6.16 -14.07
C ALA A 114 -12.74 7.54 -14.10
N GLY A 115 -11.73 7.69 -14.98
CA GLY A 115 -10.98 8.93 -15.14
C GLY A 115 -9.51 8.68 -15.48
N GLY A 116 -8.66 9.53 -14.95
CA GLY A 116 -7.22 9.48 -15.18
C GLY A 116 -6.74 10.54 -16.16
N ALA A 117 -5.42 10.60 -16.36
CA ALA A 117 -4.78 11.49 -17.31
C ALA A 117 -5.19 11.16 -18.76
N ALA A 118 -5.18 12.17 -19.62
CA ALA A 118 -5.59 12.02 -21.02
C ALA A 118 -4.65 11.11 -21.82
N ASP A 119 -3.36 11.13 -21.49
CA ASP A 119 -2.31 10.35 -22.13
C ASP A 119 -1.11 10.17 -21.20
N SER A 120 -0.11 9.42 -21.65
CA SER A 120 1.09 9.12 -20.87
C SER A 120 1.94 10.35 -20.55
N GLY A 121 1.96 11.36 -21.43
CA GLY A 121 2.66 12.62 -21.19
C GLY A 121 2.02 13.40 -20.04
N ALA A 122 0.70 13.61 -20.12
CA ALA A 122 -0.07 14.25 -19.06
C ALA A 122 0.02 13.51 -17.71
N TYR A 123 0.07 12.17 -17.76
CA TYR A 123 0.28 11.35 -16.57
C TYR A 123 1.66 11.59 -15.94
N HIS A 124 2.73 11.55 -16.73
CA HIS A 124 4.09 11.78 -16.21
C HIS A 124 4.27 13.22 -15.70
N ASP A 125 3.68 14.21 -16.36
CA ASP A 125 3.69 15.60 -15.88
C ASP A 125 2.99 15.71 -14.52
N TRP A 126 1.86 15.01 -14.35
CA TRP A 126 1.12 14.97 -13.10
C TRP A 126 1.93 14.28 -11.98
N ILE A 127 2.57 13.13 -12.25
CA ILE A 127 3.48 12.46 -11.31
C ILE A 127 4.69 13.36 -10.99
N GLY A 128 5.19 14.12 -11.97
CA GLY A 128 6.22 15.14 -11.74
C GLY A 128 5.76 16.22 -10.76
N GLY A 129 4.52 16.68 -10.88
CA GLY A 129 3.89 17.58 -9.91
C GLY A 129 3.84 16.98 -8.50
N LEU A 130 3.38 15.73 -8.38
CA LEU A 130 3.38 14.99 -7.11
C LEU A 130 4.79 14.93 -6.50
N ALA A 131 5.78 14.56 -7.31
CA ALA A 131 7.18 14.46 -6.87
C ALA A 131 7.72 15.81 -6.37
N ARG A 132 7.47 16.91 -7.08
CA ARG A 132 7.86 18.27 -6.63
C ARG A 132 7.14 18.67 -5.35
N GLY A 133 5.87 18.28 -5.19
CA GLY A 133 5.11 18.51 -3.98
C GLY A 133 5.70 17.79 -2.76
N ILE A 134 6.13 16.55 -2.91
CA ILE A 134 6.79 15.76 -1.85
C ILE A 134 8.19 16.31 -1.56
N GLY A 135 9.01 16.53 -2.60
CA GLY A 135 10.39 16.97 -2.45
C GLY A 135 11.24 15.94 -1.69
N ASP A 136 12.01 16.39 -0.72
CA ASP A 136 12.90 15.57 0.12
C ASP A 136 12.24 15.04 1.41
N ARG A 137 10.93 15.25 1.58
CA ARG A 137 10.21 14.88 2.80
C ARG A 137 9.86 13.38 2.80
N PRO A 138 9.79 12.75 3.97
CA PRO A 138 9.35 11.36 4.07
C PRO A 138 7.90 11.20 3.61
N ALA A 139 7.65 10.17 2.80
CA ALA A 139 6.29 9.77 2.40
C ALA A 139 6.25 8.30 1.97
N ILE A 140 5.10 7.65 2.17
CA ILE A 140 4.76 6.38 1.55
C ILE A 140 3.83 6.69 0.37
N VAL A 141 4.18 6.22 -0.83
CA VAL A 141 3.37 6.41 -2.03
C VAL A 141 2.80 5.07 -2.49
N ILE A 142 1.49 4.97 -2.49
CA ILE A 142 0.70 3.89 -3.06
C ILE A 142 0.42 4.28 -4.50
N LEU A 143 1.07 3.59 -5.43
CA LEU A 143 1.09 3.99 -6.84
C LEU A 143 0.05 3.22 -7.64
N GLU A 144 -1.01 3.89 -8.02
CA GLU A 144 -2.07 3.48 -8.93
C GLU A 144 -2.75 2.17 -8.50
N PRO A 145 -3.63 2.18 -7.47
CA PRO A 145 -4.55 1.08 -7.23
C PRO A 145 -5.24 0.62 -8.51
N ASP A 146 -5.39 -0.69 -8.69
CA ASP A 146 -5.87 -1.35 -9.90
C ASP A 146 -4.97 -1.19 -11.15
N GLY A 147 -3.88 -0.43 -11.03
CA GLY A 147 -2.99 -0.10 -12.14
C GLY A 147 -2.34 -1.31 -12.81
N LEU A 148 -2.06 -2.36 -12.03
CA LEU A 148 -1.59 -3.65 -12.53
C LEU A 148 -2.64 -4.75 -12.49
N GLY A 149 -3.73 -4.57 -11.73
CA GLY A 149 -4.87 -5.49 -11.69
C GLY A 149 -5.76 -5.37 -12.93
N VAL A 150 -5.99 -4.13 -13.40
CA VAL A 150 -6.90 -3.82 -14.51
C VAL A 150 -6.15 -3.09 -15.63
N ILE A 151 -5.46 -3.86 -16.47
CA ILE A 151 -4.66 -3.29 -17.59
C ILE A 151 -5.47 -3.33 -18.89
N PRO A 152 -5.65 -2.19 -19.60
CA PRO A 152 -6.34 -2.16 -20.87
C PRO A 152 -5.71 -3.12 -21.90
N TRP A 153 -6.55 -3.96 -22.53
CA TRP A 153 -6.14 -4.91 -23.58
C TRP A 153 -4.96 -5.82 -23.17
N HIS A 154 -4.88 -6.17 -21.90
CA HIS A 154 -3.84 -7.08 -21.41
C HIS A 154 -4.11 -8.52 -21.78
N ARG A 155 -3.03 -9.24 -22.16
CA ARG A 155 -3.02 -10.69 -22.25
C ARG A 155 -2.34 -11.26 -21.01
N THR A 156 -3.02 -12.15 -20.34
CA THR A 156 -2.48 -12.91 -19.22
C THR A 156 -1.32 -13.81 -19.64
N LEU A 157 -0.64 -14.42 -18.68
CA LEU A 157 0.40 -15.43 -18.96
C LEU A 157 -0.13 -16.65 -19.73
N THR A 158 -1.43 -16.93 -19.68
CA THR A 158 -2.09 -17.98 -20.48
C THR A 158 -2.45 -17.53 -21.89
N GLY A 159 -2.27 -16.23 -22.21
CA GLY A 159 -2.55 -15.65 -23.53
C GLY A 159 -3.98 -15.15 -23.71
N GLU A 160 -4.82 -15.26 -22.70
CA GLU A 160 -6.21 -14.78 -22.72
C GLU A 160 -6.27 -13.28 -22.48
N PHE A 161 -7.23 -12.60 -23.14
CA PHE A 161 -7.51 -11.20 -22.84
C PHE A 161 -8.32 -11.05 -21.57
N GLU A 162 -7.94 -10.07 -20.76
CA GLU A 162 -8.74 -9.62 -19.61
C GLU A 162 -9.95 -8.78 -20.04
N GLY A 163 -10.87 -8.55 -19.09
CA GLY A 163 -12.13 -7.86 -19.33
C GLY A 163 -11.99 -6.38 -19.71
N CYS A 164 -10.89 -5.72 -19.35
CA CYS A 164 -10.66 -4.30 -19.64
C CYS A 164 -10.28 -4.09 -21.12
N ARG A 165 -11.26 -3.81 -21.95
CA ARG A 165 -11.08 -3.60 -23.41
C ARG A 165 -11.80 -2.35 -23.89
N PRO A 166 -11.32 -1.14 -23.51
CA PRO A 166 -11.93 0.10 -23.94
C PRO A 166 -11.93 0.23 -25.47
N GLU A 167 -13.03 0.76 -26.01
CA GLU A 167 -13.18 1.01 -27.45
C GLU A 167 -12.14 2.00 -27.96
N GLY A 168 -11.77 1.87 -29.23
CA GLY A 168 -10.77 2.75 -29.87
C GLY A 168 -9.32 2.50 -29.42
N GLN A 169 -9.09 1.52 -28.53
CA GLN A 169 -7.78 1.08 -28.09
C GLN A 169 -7.49 -0.33 -28.62
N GLY A 170 -6.24 -0.75 -28.53
CA GLY A 170 -5.81 -2.11 -28.91
C GLY A 170 -4.68 -2.58 -27.99
N GLU A 171 -4.04 -3.69 -28.32
CA GLU A 171 -2.99 -4.31 -27.50
C GLU A 171 -1.83 -3.37 -27.12
N ALA A 172 -1.59 -2.31 -27.91
CA ALA A 172 -0.65 -1.26 -27.55
C ALA A 172 -0.99 -0.54 -26.25
N ALA A 173 -2.25 -0.56 -25.79
CA ALA A 173 -2.65 0.05 -24.53
C ALA A 173 -2.00 -0.63 -23.32
N ALA A 174 -1.85 -1.95 -23.35
CA ALA A 174 -1.13 -2.68 -22.30
C ALA A 174 0.35 -2.27 -22.22
N ALA A 175 1.01 -2.08 -23.35
CA ALA A 175 2.40 -1.62 -23.36
C ALA A 175 2.53 -0.20 -22.79
N ARG A 176 1.62 0.70 -23.15
CA ARG A 176 1.56 2.07 -22.60
C ARG A 176 1.35 2.07 -21.08
N ARG A 177 0.46 1.24 -20.54
CA ARG A 177 0.27 1.12 -19.08
C ARG A 177 1.57 0.82 -18.35
N TYR A 178 2.37 -0.14 -18.86
CA TYR A 178 3.67 -0.45 -18.27
C TYR A 178 4.68 0.69 -18.43
N GLU A 179 4.64 1.44 -19.52
CA GLU A 179 5.48 2.61 -19.75
C GLU A 179 5.13 3.72 -18.76
N GLU A 180 3.86 4.01 -18.57
CA GLU A 180 3.35 4.96 -17.58
C GLU A 180 3.84 4.61 -16.17
N LEU A 181 3.65 3.37 -15.74
CA LEU A 181 4.09 2.93 -14.40
C LEU A 181 5.62 2.98 -14.25
N ARG A 182 6.40 2.54 -15.24
CA ARG A 182 7.87 2.65 -15.19
C ARG A 182 8.34 4.09 -15.11
N GLY A 183 7.70 4.99 -15.86
CA GLY A 183 7.99 6.43 -15.80
C GLY A 183 7.68 7.00 -14.41
N ALA A 184 6.53 6.67 -13.84
CA ALA A 184 6.16 7.10 -12.50
C ALA A 184 7.13 6.57 -11.43
N VAL A 185 7.50 5.29 -11.50
CA VAL A 185 8.52 4.69 -10.61
C VAL A 185 9.86 5.42 -10.75
N ALA A 186 10.30 5.71 -11.96
CA ALA A 186 11.56 6.41 -12.20
C ALA A 186 11.57 7.84 -11.62
N ILE A 187 10.45 8.58 -11.78
CA ILE A 187 10.30 9.93 -11.22
C ILE A 187 10.32 9.89 -9.68
N LEU A 188 9.50 9.03 -9.08
CA LEU A 188 9.34 8.99 -7.63
C LEU A 188 10.54 8.36 -6.91
N SER A 189 11.21 7.35 -7.50
CA SER A 189 12.39 6.71 -6.91
C SER A 189 13.64 7.61 -6.90
N ALA A 190 13.62 8.74 -7.59
CA ALA A 190 14.64 9.78 -7.47
C ALA A 190 14.56 10.57 -6.16
N LEU A 191 13.45 10.46 -5.41
CA LEU A 191 13.25 11.14 -4.14
C LEU A 191 13.87 10.30 -3.00
N PRO A 192 14.74 10.88 -2.15
CA PRO A 192 15.57 10.10 -1.23
C PRO A 192 14.79 9.45 -0.05
N ASN A 193 13.64 10.01 0.31
CA ASN A 193 12.89 9.62 1.51
C ASN A 193 11.48 9.10 1.17
N VAL A 194 11.28 8.62 -0.05
CA VAL A 194 9.98 8.15 -0.52
C VAL A 194 9.99 6.63 -0.67
N HIS A 195 9.03 5.98 -0.04
CA HIS A 195 8.77 4.54 -0.21
C HIS A 195 7.62 4.34 -1.18
N ILE A 196 7.86 3.65 -2.29
CA ILE A 196 6.90 3.44 -3.37
C ILE A 196 6.44 2.00 -3.36
N TYR A 197 5.12 1.79 -3.40
CA TYR A 197 4.52 0.47 -3.53
C TYR A 197 3.61 0.44 -4.74
N LEU A 198 3.82 -0.55 -5.63
CA LEU A 198 3.04 -0.80 -6.84
C LEU A 198 1.86 -1.72 -6.53
N ASP A 199 0.87 -1.74 -7.41
CA ASP A 199 -0.30 -2.61 -7.27
C ASP A 199 0.09 -4.10 -7.32
N GLY A 200 -0.15 -4.79 -6.23
CA GLY A 200 0.01 -6.24 -6.06
C GLY A 200 -1.32 -7.00 -6.03
N THR A 201 -2.43 -6.31 -6.24
CA THR A 201 -3.80 -6.86 -6.21
C THR A 201 -4.18 -7.53 -4.87
N GLY A 202 -4.58 -8.79 -4.86
CA GLY A 202 -4.94 -9.53 -3.66
C GLY A 202 -5.11 -11.02 -3.91
N SER A 203 -5.17 -11.79 -2.81
CA SER A 203 -5.24 -13.25 -2.84
C SER A 203 -6.52 -13.80 -3.49
N GLY A 204 -7.60 -13.02 -3.51
CA GLY A 204 -8.86 -13.39 -4.19
C GLY A 204 -8.88 -13.03 -5.67
N TRP A 205 -7.80 -12.50 -6.23
CA TRP A 205 -7.79 -11.97 -7.60
C TRP A 205 -6.77 -12.68 -8.50
N LEU A 206 -5.51 -12.25 -8.51
CA LEU A 206 -4.49 -12.78 -9.41
C LEU A 206 -3.62 -13.85 -8.74
N ALA A 207 -3.17 -14.84 -9.52
CA ALA A 207 -2.15 -15.78 -9.05
C ALA A 207 -0.80 -15.06 -8.87
N PRO A 208 0.06 -15.48 -7.91
CA PRO A 208 1.38 -14.88 -7.67
C PRO A 208 2.24 -14.77 -8.92
N GLY A 209 2.20 -15.75 -9.82
CA GLY A 209 2.97 -15.72 -11.07
C GLY A 209 2.53 -14.58 -12.00
N GLU A 210 1.24 -14.40 -12.17
CA GLU A 210 0.67 -13.35 -13.01
C GLU A 210 1.05 -11.96 -12.48
N ILE A 211 0.80 -11.69 -11.20
CA ILE A 211 1.09 -10.38 -10.62
C ILE A 211 2.60 -10.12 -10.50
N ALA A 212 3.42 -11.14 -10.21
CA ALA A 212 4.87 -11.00 -10.19
C ALA A 212 5.42 -10.60 -11.57
N ALA A 213 4.91 -11.20 -12.65
CA ALA A 213 5.28 -10.82 -14.01
C ALA A 213 4.93 -9.36 -14.32
N ARG A 214 3.74 -8.90 -13.89
CA ARG A 214 3.29 -7.51 -14.06
C ARG A 214 4.16 -6.53 -13.25
N LEU A 215 4.43 -6.83 -12.00
CA LEU A 215 5.29 -6.04 -11.11
C LEU A 215 6.72 -5.91 -11.67
N ILE A 216 7.29 -7.00 -12.17
CA ILE A 216 8.61 -6.98 -12.82
C ILE A 216 8.59 -6.09 -14.06
N ARG A 217 7.58 -6.19 -14.91
CA ARG A 217 7.41 -5.33 -16.09
C ARG A 217 7.20 -3.86 -15.76
N ALA A 218 6.62 -3.56 -14.59
CA ALA A 218 6.44 -2.20 -14.07
C ALA A 218 7.66 -1.66 -13.30
N ASP A 219 8.79 -2.37 -13.33
CA ASP A 219 10.06 -1.98 -12.67
C ASP A 219 9.98 -1.94 -11.13
N VAL A 220 9.30 -2.93 -10.53
CA VAL A 220 9.25 -3.08 -9.07
C VAL A 220 10.64 -3.14 -8.43
N ALA A 221 11.67 -3.44 -9.22
CA ALA A 221 13.07 -3.45 -8.77
C ALA A 221 13.49 -2.11 -8.17
N LYS A 222 12.99 -0.99 -8.69
CA LYS A 222 13.27 0.37 -8.21
C LYS A 222 12.30 0.87 -7.14
N ALA A 223 11.15 0.21 -6.97
CA ALA A 223 10.21 0.51 -5.91
C ALA A 223 10.60 -0.17 -4.59
N SER A 224 10.02 0.25 -3.47
CA SER A 224 10.17 -0.41 -2.17
C SER A 224 9.53 -1.80 -2.19
N GLY A 225 8.37 -1.92 -2.84
CA GLY A 225 7.66 -3.17 -2.95
C GLY A 225 6.31 -3.02 -3.66
N PHE A 226 5.31 -3.69 -3.12
CA PHE A 226 3.96 -3.69 -3.67
C PHE A 226 2.92 -3.56 -2.56
N PHE A 227 1.75 -3.06 -2.89
CA PHE A 227 0.63 -3.03 -1.95
C PHE A 227 -0.40 -4.10 -2.30
N LEU A 228 -1.13 -4.54 -1.29
CA LEU A 228 -2.15 -5.58 -1.42
C LEU A 228 -3.47 -5.15 -0.80
N ASN A 229 -4.56 -5.71 -1.31
CA ASN A 229 -5.89 -5.64 -0.71
C ASN A 229 -6.53 -4.26 -0.73
N VAL A 230 -5.99 -3.29 -1.49
CA VAL A 230 -6.55 -1.93 -1.57
C VAL A 230 -7.97 -2.00 -2.11
N SER A 231 -8.89 -1.38 -1.37
CA SER A 231 -10.34 -1.40 -1.66
C SER A 231 -10.96 -2.80 -1.69
N ASN A 232 -10.27 -3.83 -1.16
CA ASN A 232 -10.71 -5.22 -1.06
C ASN A 232 -10.81 -5.68 0.40
N PHE A 233 -11.12 -6.98 0.62
CA PHE A 233 -11.55 -7.48 1.91
C PHE A 233 -10.89 -8.80 2.33
N GLU A 234 -9.83 -9.24 1.63
CA GLU A 234 -9.17 -10.49 1.96
C GLU A 234 -8.60 -10.45 3.38
N SER A 235 -8.95 -11.45 4.18
CA SER A 235 -8.51 -11.57 5.56
C SER A 235 -7.00 -11.79 5.71
N ASP A 236 -6.45 -11.48 6.87
CA ASP A 236 -5.01 -11.56 7.13
C ASP A 236 -4.43 -12.96 6.92
N ASP A 237 -5.18 -14.01 7.24
CA ASP A 237 -4.78 -15.40 7.03
C ASP A 237 -4.67 -15.79 5.55
N ARG A 238 -5.27 -15.00 4.65
CA ARG A 238 -5.15 -15.16 3.19
C ARG A 238 -4.13 -14.20 2.58
N ILE A 239 -4.17 -12.92 2.97
CA ILE A 239 -3.36 -11.92 2.29
C ILE A 239 -1.87 -11.95 2.71
N ILE A 240 -1.56 -12.34 3.95
CA ILE A 240 -0.17 -12.43 4.44
C ILE A 240 0.62 -13.56 3.76
N PRO A 241 0.12 -14.81 3.66
CA PRO A 241 0.78 -15.84 2.85
C PRO A 241 0.95 -15.43 1.39
N TYR A 242 -0.07 -14.80 0.80
CA TYR A 242 -0.01 -14.31 -0.57
C TYR A 242 1.10 -13.25 -0.77
N ALA A 243 1.28 -12.33 0.17
CA ALA A 243 2.38 -11.37 0.15
C ALA A 243 3.74 -12.06 0.03
N ARG A 244 3.96 -13.11 0.82
CA ARG A 244 5.19 -13.91 0.75
C ARG A 244 5.34 -14.60 -0.61
N TRP A 245 4.30 -15.21 -1.15
CA TRP A 245 4.37 -15.92 -2.43
C TRP A 245 4.67 -14.98 -3.60
N VAL A 246 4.07 -13.79 -3.63
CA VAL A 246 4.40 -12.76 -4.63
C VAL A 246 5.88 -12.34 -4.51
N SER A 247 6.34 -12.07 -3.30
CA SER A 247 7.74 -11.74 -3.01
C SER A 247 8.70 -12.86 -3.44
N ASP A 248 8.39 -14.11 -3.10
CA ASP A 248 9.17 -15.30 -3.46
C ASP A 248 9.17 -15.51 -4.98
N CYS A 249 8.02 -15.36 -5.65
CA CYS A 249 7.92 -15.48 -7.10
C CYS A 249 8.77 -14.42 -7.81
N ILE A 250 8.70 -13.15 -7.41
CA ILE A 250 9.57 -12.10 -7.94
C ILE A 250 11.04 -12.49 -7.80
N ALA A 251 11.45 -12.99 -6.63
CA ALA A 251 12.84 -13.39 -6.39
C ALA A 251 13.27 -14.59 -7.24
N LEU A 252 12.41 -15.61 -7.38
CA LEU A 252 12.69 -16.79 -8.21
C LEU A 252 12.78 -16.44 -9.70
N VAL A 253 11.90 -15.57 -10.18
CA VAL A 253 11.92 -15.10 -11.58
C VAL A 253 13.18 -14.26 -11.85
N THR A 254 13.44 -13.24 -11.02
CA THR A 254 14.51 -12.27 -11.29
C THR A 254 15.90 -12.80 -11.01
N ARG A 255 16.06 -13.69 -10.02
CA ARG A 255 17.37 -14.24 -9.60
C ARG A 255 17.62 -15.66 -10.11
N GLY A 256 16.53 -16.42 -10.30
CA GLY A 256 16.59 -17.83 -10.70
C GLY A 256 16.24 -18.12 -12.15
N GLY A 257 15.72 -17.11 -12.88
CA GLY A 257 15.27 -17.30 -14.26
C GLY A 257 14.02 -18.21 -14.37
N LEU A 258 13.24 -18.34 -13.28
CA LEU A 258 12.00 -19.11 -13.30
C LEU A 258 11.00 -18.47 -14.26
N ASP A 259 10.28 -19.29 -15.02
CA ASP A 259 9.10 -18.80 -15.75
C ASP A 259 8.00 -18.44 -14.70
N PRO A 260 7.42 -17.25 -14.74
CA PRO A 260 6.38 -16.85 -13.79
C PRO A 260 5.19 -17.83 -13.73
N ARG A 261 4.89 -18.54 -14.83
CA ARG A 261 3.85 -19.57 -14.89
C ARG A 261 4.11 -20.77 -14.00
N GLU A 262 5.36 -20.99 -13.58
CA GLU A 262 5.73 -22.06 -12.64
C GLU A 262 5.55 -21.67 -11.17
N CYS A 263 5.26 -20.40 -10.86
CA CYS A 263 5.04 -19.97 -9.48
C CYS A 263 3.77 -20.60 -8.90
N PRO A 264 3.87 -21.34 -7.78
CA PRO A 264 2.71 -21.90 -7.09
C PRO A 264 1.76 -20.80 -6.61
N SER A 265 0.49 -21.15 -6.45
CA SER A 265 -0.54 -20.16 -6.12
C SER A 265 -1.53 -20.68 -5.08
N GLN A 266 -2.45 -19.81 -4.68
CA GLN A 266 -3.61 -20.15 -3.88
C GLN A 266 -4.61 -21.08 -4.62
N PHE A 267 -4.45 -21.25 -5.93
CA PHE A 267 -5.31 -22.10 -6.77
C PHE A 267 -4.65 -23.44 -7.11
N SER A 268 -3.32 -23.54 -7.07
CA SER A 268 -2.55 -24.76 -7.37
C SER A 268 -1.13 -24.68 -6.81
N PRO A 269 -0.63 -25.67 -6.09
CA PRO A 269 -1.27 -26.95 -5.74
C PRO A 269 -2.32 -26.86 -4.62
N ALA A 270 -2.53 -25.67 -4.05
CA ALA A 270 -3.57 -25.42 -3.06
C ALA A 270 -4.97 -25.31 -3.68
N SER A 271 -5.99 -25.16 -2.83
CA SER A 271 -7.34 -24.75 -3.21
C SER A 271 -7.66 -23.41 -2.55
N PHE A 272 -8.19 -22.48 -3.33
CA PHE A 272 -8.57 -21.16 -2.82
C PHE A 272 -9.60 -21.26 -1.69
N GLU A 273 -10.56 -22.21 -1.82
CA GLU A 273 -11.63 -22.40 -0.84
C GLU A 273 -11.14 -23.00 0.49
N ASN A 274 -9.97 -23.64 0.49
CA ASN A 274 -9.44 -24.34 1.67
C ASN A 274 -8.05 -23.80 2.04
N THR A 275 -7.99 -22.80 2.91
CA THR A 275 -6.73 -22.20 3.37
C THR A 275 -5.80 -23.20 4.08
N ALA A 276 -6.32 -24.29 4.67
CA ALA A 276 -5.48 -25.34 5.24
C ALA A 276 -4.61 -26.04 4.17
N SER A 277 -5.06 -26.08 2.91
CA SER A 277 -4.28 -26.61 1.79
C SER A 277 -3.13 -25.69 1.35
N TRP A 278 -3.09 -24.45 1.81
CA TRP A 278 -2.12 -23.43 1.38
C TRP A 278 -0.68 -23.78 1.81
N THR A 279 -0.54 -24.65 2.83
CA THR A 279 0.75 -25.26 3.19
C THR A 279 1.39 -26.04 2.02
N ALA A 280 0.59 -26.57 1.08
CA ALA A 280 1.10 -27.23 -0.12
C ALA A 280 1.80 -26.24 -1.06
N THR A 281 1.28 -25.01 -1.17
CA THR A 281 1.91 -23.92 -1.92
C THR A 281 3.21 -23.48 -1.25
N ASP A 282 3.24 -23.36 0.08
CA ASP A 282 4.46 -23.08 0.83
C ASP A 282 5.56 -24.10 0.53
N ALA A 283 5.22 -25.38 0.64
CA ALA A 283 6.15 -26.48 0.35
C ALA A 283 6.59 -26.49 -1.13
N ALA A 284 5.73 -26.05 -2.05
CA ALA A 284 6.09 -25.94 -3.45
C ALA A 284 7.12 -24.82 -3.68
N TYR A 285 6.97 -23.65 -3.05
CA TYR A 285 8.01 -22.59 -3.07
C TYR A 285 9.32 -23.07 -2.47
N ASP A 286 9.31 -23.82 -1.35
CA ASP A 286 10.53 -24.38 -0.74
C ASP A 286 11.27 -25.30 -1.72
N ARG A 287 10.54 -26.14 -2.45
CA ARG A 287 11.13 -27.00 -3.50
C ARG A 287 11.72 -26.18 -4.67
N LEU A 288 11.09 -25.08 -5.06
CA LEU A 288 11.60 -24.22 -6.12
C LEU A 288 12.91 -23.54 -5.72
N PHE A 289 12.99 -22.99 -4.51
CA PHE A 289 14.23 -22.42 -3.98
C PHE A 289 15.34 -23.46 -3.95
N ALA A 290 15.06 -24.67 -3.48
CA ALA A 290 16.02 -25.78 -3.45
C ALA A 290 16.45 -26.19 -4.86
N ARG A 291 15.51 -26.37 -5.81
CA ARG A 291 15.76 -26.73 -7.21
C ARG A 291 16.69 -25.73 -7.90
N LEU A 292 16.46 -24.45 -7.68
CA LEU A 292 17.26 -23.37 -8.28
C LEU A 292 18.51 -23.01 -7.48
N ARG A 293 18.76 -23.70 -6.37
CA ARG A 293 19.89 -23.44 -5.46
C ARG A 293 19.94 -21.98 -4.97
N LEU A 294 18.78 -21.39 -4.76
CA LEU A 294 18.63 -20.05 -4.21
C LEU A 294 18.33 -20.10 -2.71
N THR A 295 18.86 -19.13 -1.99
CA THR A 295 18.48 -18.90 -0.59
C THR A 295 17.37 -17.86 -0.53
N ARG A 296 16.29 -18.20 0.17
CA ARG A 296 15.26 -17.23 0.51
C ARG A 296 15.86 -16.19 1.46
N ALA A 297 15.79 -14.94 1.11
CA ALA A 297 16.38 -13.83 1.86
C ALA A 297 15.37 -12.68 1.92
N PRO A 298 14.39 -12.73 2.85
CA PRO A 298 13.33 -11.72 2.95
C PRO A 298 13.87 -10.29 2.92
N GLU A 299 14.96 -10.02 3.64
CA GLU A 299 15.60 -8.71 3.71
C GLU A 299 16.13 -8.16 2.35
N ARG A 300 16.16 -8.98 1.31
CA ARG A 300 16.58 -8.65 -0.06
C ARG A 300 15.46 -8.84 -1.08
N GLN A 301 14.29 -9.20 -0.63
CA GLN A 301 13.13 -9.41 -1.48
C GLN A 301 12.23 -8.19 -1.45
N LYS A 302 11.24 -8.13 -2.32
CA LYS A 302 10.24 -7.07 -2.31
C LYS A 302 9.17 -7.37 -1.28
N HIS A 303 8.85 -6.39 -0.46
CA HIS A 303 7.86 -6.53 0.61
C HIS A 303 6.52 -5.94 0.21
N ALA A 304 5.50 -6.29 0.97
CA ALA A 304 4.18 -5.74 0.81
C ALA A 304 3.86 -4.69 1.88
N VAL A 305 2.99 -3.74 1.56
CA VAL A 305 2.11 -3.09 2.53
C VAL A 305 0.69 -3.60 2.30
N ILE A 306 -0.09 -3.77 3.35
CA ILE A 306 -1.43 -4.38 3.26
C ILE A 306 -2.48 -3.37 3.71
N ASP A 307 -3.51 -3.18 2.87
CA ASP A 307 -4.71 -2.45 3.26
C ASP A 307 -5.57 -3.30 4.21
N THR A 308 -5.70 -2.85 5.44
CA THR A 308 -6.51 -3.50 6.49
C THR A 308 -7.72 -2.67 6.88
N SER A 309 -8.07 -1.66 6.10
CA SER A 309 -9.15 -0.73 6.41
C SER A 309 -10.53 -1.39 6.54
N ARG A 310 -10.76 -2.53 5.84
CA ARG A 310 -12.09 -3.15 5.75
C ARG A 310 -12.07 -4.68 5.76
N ASN A 311 -10.97 -5.30 6.14
CA ASN A 311 -10.77 -6.75 5.99
C ASN A 311 -11.02 -7.57 7.26
N GLY A 312 -11.54 -6.96 8.33
CA GLY A 312 -11.71 -7.64 9.62
C GLY A 312 -12.64 -8.86 9.59
N GLN A 313 -13.59 -8.90 8.65
CA GLN A 313 -14.51 -10.02 8.46
C GLN A 313 -14.21 -10.86 7.20
N GLY A 314 -13.12 -10.54 6.51
CA GLY A 314 -12.76 -11.21 5.25
C GLY A 314 -13.67 -10.87 4.08
N SER A 315 -13.50 -11.53 2.94
CA SER A 315 -14.27 -11.30 1.72
C SER A 315 -15.73 -11.72 1.85
N TRP A 316 -16.57 -11.08 1.06
CA TRP A 316 -18.00 -11.38 0.97
C TRP A 316 -18.34 -11.94 -0.41
N TYR A 317 -19.17 -12.98 -0.42
CA TYR A 317 -19.68 -13.57 -1.64
C TYR A 317 -21.18 -13.84 -1.47
N PRO A 318 -22.04 -13.32 -2.36
CA PRO A 318 -23.46 -13.65 -2.35
C PRO A 318 -23.68 -15.09 -2.81
N PRO A 319 -24.86 -15.67 -2.55
CA PRO A 319 -25.21 -16.96 -3.13
C PRO A 319 -25.01 -16.98 -4.64
N ALA A 320 -24.48 -18.09 -5.16
CA ALA A 320 -24.21 -18.25 -6.58
C ALA A 320 -25.46 -17.97 -7.43
N GLY A 321 -25.32 -17.17 -8.48
CA GLY A 321 -26.42 -16.83 -9.39
C GLY A 321 -27.42 -15.79 -8.84
N LYS A 322 -27.21 -15.22 -7.64
CA LYS A 322 -28.08 -14.17 -7.12
C LYS A 322 -28.05 -12.89 -7.98
N TYR A 323 -26.89 -12.55 -8.51
CA TYR A 323 -26.67 -11.38 -9.34
C TYR A 323 -26.03 -11.73 -10.68
N ARG A 324 -26.31 -10.92 -11.70
CA ARG A 324 -25.64 -11.02 -12.99
C ARG A 324 -24.16 -10.66 -12.88
N ASP A 325 -23.85 -9.62 -12.09
CA ASP A 325 -22.51 -9.21 -11.68
C ASP A 325 -22.57 -8.96 -10.16
N ALA A 326 -21.84 -9.74 -9.40
CA ALA A 326 -21.93 -9.63 -7.94
C ALA A 326 -21.24 -8.40 -7.39
N GLU A 327 -20.30 -7.79 -8.16
CA GLU A 327 -19.49 -6.63 -7.71
C GLU A 327 -19.04 -6.80 -6.25
N VAL A 328 -18.43 -7.98 -5.95
CA VAL A 328 -18.07 -8.39 -4.57
C VAL A 328 -17.14 -7.41 -3.87
N TRP A 329 -16.45 -6.58 -4.64
CA TRP A 329 -15.58 -5.50 -4.18
C TRP A 329 -16.32 -4.22 -3.80
N CYS A 330 -17.57 -4.04 -4.26
CA CYS A 330 -18.30 -2.79 -4.14
C CYS A 330 -19.20 -2.77 -2.90
N ASN A 331 -18.86 -1.97 -1.90
CA ASN A 331 -19.59 -1.77 -0.64
C ASN A 331 -20.24 -3.06 -0.06
N PRO A 332 -19.56 -4.22 0.00
CA PRO A 332 -20.20 -5.43 0.49
C PRO A 332 -20.67 -5.27 1.93
N PRO A 333 -21.82 -5.88 2.29
CA PRO A 333 -22.35 -5.78 3.65
C PRO A 333 -21.56 -6.61 4.65
N GLY A 334 -21.65 -6.26 5.95
CA GLY A 334 -21.11 -7.05 7.04
C GLY A 334 -19.57 -7.03 7.12
N ARG A 335 -18.92 -6.02 6.60
CA ARG A 335 -17.44 -5.88 6.70
C ARG A 335 -17.07 -5.08 7.95
N GLY A 336 -15.94 -5.44 8.55
CA GLY A 336 -15.38 -4.77 9.72
C GLY A 336 -14.02 -4.15 9.43
N LEU A 337 -13.60 -3.16 10.21
CA LEU A 337 -12.23 -2.73 10.24
C LEU A 337 -11.32 -3.92 10.56
N GLY A 338 -10.18 -4.01 9.90
CA GLY A 338 -9.12 -4.94 10.25
C GLY A 338 -8.13 -4.34 11.25
N ARG A 339 -6.87 -4.78 11.17
CA ARG A 339 -5.80 -4.24 12.03
C ARG A 339 -5.68 -2.74 11.89
N LEU A 340 -5.39 -2.08 13.00
CA LEU A 340 -5.06 -0.66 13.00
C LEU A 340 -3.78 -0.40 12.20
N PRO A 341 -3.66 0.78 11.57
CA PRO A 341 -2.46 1.16 10.82
C PRO A 341 -1.21 1.12 11.69
N SER A 342 -0.15 0.46 11.18
CA SER A 342 1.12 0.30 11.89
C SER A 342 2.28 0.11 10.92
N LEU A 343 3.40 0.75 11.17
CA LEU A 343 4.68 0.48 10.51
C LEU A 343 5.41 -0.73 11.10
N GLU A 344 4.90 -1.28 12.19
CA GLU A 344 5.42 -2.48 12.84
C GLU A 344 4.49 -3.66 12.55
N SER A 345 4.69 -4.32 11.41
CA SER A 345 3.84 -5.46 11.01
C SER A 345 4.14 -6.73 11.80
N GLY A 346 5.35 -6.88 12.31
CA GLY A 346 5.85 -8.12 12.90
C GLY A 346 6.06 -9.26 11.89
N ASN A 347 5.92 -8.99 10.58
CA ASN A 347 6.08 -9.99 9.52
C ASN A 347 7.25 -9.63 8.60
N ARG A 348 8.06 -10.62 8.22
CA ARG A 348 9.29 -10.43 7.43
C ARG A 348 9.04 -10.05 5.97
N TYR A 349 7.82 -10.15 5.46
CA TYR A 349 7.43 -9.84 4.08
C TYR A 349 6.43 -8.69 3.99
N VAL A 350 6.04 -8.12 5.14
CA VAL A 350 5.07 -7.04 5.22
C VAL A 350 5.70 -5.87 5.97
N ASP A 351 5.87 -4.74 5.31
CA ASP A 351 6.47 -3.54 5.89
C ASP A 351 5.47 -2.80 6.81
N ALA A 352 4.19 -2.78 6.43
CA ALA A 352 3.17 -2.06 7.18
C ALA A 352 1.77 -2.65 6.95
N PHE A 353 0.90 -2.47 7.96
CA PHE A 353 -0.55 -2.48 7.81
C PHE A 353 -1.03 -1.03 7.70
N LEU A 354 -1.84 -0.73 6.70
CA LEU A 354 -2.28 0.63 6.41
C LEU A 354 -3.80 0.67 6.20
N TRP A 355 -4.42 1.81 6.41
CA TRP A 355 -5.75 2.09 5.91
C TRP A 355 -5.61 2.92 4.64
N ILE A 356 -5.45 2.22 3.50
CA ILE A 356 -5.24 2.83 2.19
C ILE A 356 -6.58 3.27 1.63
N LYS A 357 -7.58 2.37 1.55
CA LYS A 357 -8.97 2.80 1.38
C LYS A 357 -9.41 3.51 2.66
N VAL A 358 -10.02 4.65 2.53
CA VAL A 358 -10.53 5.40 3.67
C VAL A 358 -11.80 4.72 4.22
N PRO A 359 -11.80 4.22 5.47
CA PRO A 359 -13.00 3.60 6.04
C PRO A 359 -14.18 4.56 6.07
N GLY A 360 -15.33 4.10 5.56
CA GLY A 360 -16.54 4.91 5.47
C GLY A 360 -16.71 5.66 4.15
N GLU A 361 -15.74 5.64 3.24
CA GLU A 361 -15.93 6.12 1.87
C GLU A 361 -16.45 5.02 0.95
N SER A 362 -17.51 5.34 0.21
CA SER A 362 -18.17 4.45 -0.76
C SER A 362 -17.25 4.02 -1.90
N ASP A 363 -17.50 2.83 -2.46
CA ASP A 363 -16.86 2.35 -3.69
C ASP A 363 -17.66 2.76 -4.94
N GLY A 364 -18.90 3.20 -4.79
CA GLY A 364 -19.78 3.61 -5.88
C GLY A 364 -21.21 3.09 -5.69
N ALA A 365 -21.98 3.13 -6.76
CA ALA A 365 -23.42 2.80 -6.72
C ALA A 365 -23.71 1.30 -6.44
N CYS A 366 -22.78 0.39 -6.77
CA CYS A 366 -22.89 -1.06 -6.51
C CYS A 366 -24.19 -1.67 -7.00
N LEU A 367 -24.47 -1.52 -8.30
CA LEU A 367 -25.74 -1.92 -8.91
C LEU A 367 -25.88 -3.44 -9.07
N ARG A 368 -24.79 -4.21 -8.98
CA ARG A 368 -24.75 -5.68 -9.05
C ARG A 368 -25.44 -6.26 -10.28
N GLY A 369 -25.31 -5.53 -11.40
CA GLY A 369 -25.96 -5.89 -12.67
C GLY A 369 -27.49 -5.68 -12.70
N THR A 370 -28.06 -4.93 -11.73
CA THR A 370 -29.46 -4.47 -11.75
C THR A 370 -29.59 -3.14 -12.51
N ALA A 371 -30.84 -2.68 -12.73
CA ALA A 371 -31.09 -1.39 -13.35
C ALA A 371 -30.87 -0.18 -12.42
N GLY A 372 -30.59 -0.42 -11.13
CA GLY A 372 -30.40 0.62 -10.13
C GLY A 372 -31.69 1.40 -9.80
N PRO A 373 -31.58 2.55 -9.07
CA PRO A 373 -30.36 3.15 -8.50
C PRO A 373 -29.92 2.54 -7.15
N VAL A 374 -30.70 1.59 -6.60
CA VAL A 374 -30.50 1.03 -5.26
C VAL A 374 -29.53 -0.16 -5.32
N ASP A 375 -28.54 -0.19 -4.41
CA ASP A 375 -27.76 -1.40 -4.15
C ASP A 375 -28.68 -2.46 -3.53
N PRO A 376 -28.90 -3.61 -4.21
CA PRO A 376 -29.87 -4.61 -3.73
C PRO A 376 -29.46 -5.33 -2.45
N GLU A 377 -28.14 -5.29 -2.08
CA GLU A 377 -27.68 -5.87 -0.81
C GLU A 377 -27.88 -4.92 0.38
N ARG A 378 -27.76 -3.63 0.13
CA ARG A 378 -27.87 -2.62 1.17
C ARG A 378 -29.25 -1.98 1.22
N SER A 379 -30.10 -2.20 0.22
CA SER A 379 -31.44 -1.62 0.09
C SER A 379 -31.47 -0.09 0.16
N VAL A 380 -30.37 0.54 -0.26
CA VAL A 380 -30.20 2.00 -0.33
C VAL A 380 -29.46 2.38 -1.60
N GLU A 381 -29.65 3.62 -2.04
CA GLU A 381 -28.81 4.21 -3.05
C GLU A 381 -27.44 4.54 -2.40
N ALA A 382 -26.38 3.84 -2.85
CA ALA A 382 -25.04 4.06 -2.31
C ALA A 382 -24.46 5.38 -2.85
N PRO A 383 -23.73 6.14 -2.01
CA PRO A 383 -23.07 7.37 -2.48
C PRO A 383 -22.07 7.08 -3.60
N PRO A 384 -21.79 8.06 -4.48
CA PRO A 384 -20.71 7.97 -5.46
C PRO A 384 -19.36 7.58 -4.83
N ALA A 385 -18.47 6.99 -5.63
CA ALA A 385 -17.14 6.57 -5.19
C ALA A 385 -16.39 7.73 -4.50
N GLY A 386 -15.78 7.45 -3.36
CA GLY A 386 -15.05 8.41 -2.54
C GLY A 386 -15.92 9.34 -1.67
N GLN A 387 -17.24 9.27 -1.76
CA GLN A 387 -18.13 10.00 -0.86
C GLN A 387 -18.41 9.23 0.44
N TRP A 388 -18.69 9.97 1.50
CA TRP A 388 -18.95 9.39 2.81
C TRP A 388 -20.25 8.57 2.84
N PHE A 389 -20.16 7.34 3.35
CA PHE A 389 -21.25 6.38 3.50
C PHE A 389 -21.42 6.03 4.99
N ALA A 390 -22.23 6.80 5.69
CA ALA A 390 -22.39 6.69 7.14
C ALA A 390 -22.79 5.29 7.62
N ALA A 391 -23.67 4.58 6.88
CA ALA A 391 -24.09 3.23 7.25
C ALA A 391 -22.92 2.24 7.17
N GLN A 392 -22.06 2.37 6.16
CA GLN A 392 -20.85 1.53 6.03
C GLN A 392 -19.83 1.87 7.13
N ALA A 393 -19.61 3.17 7.42
CA ALA A 393 -18.69 3.60 8.46
C ALA A 393 -19.06 2.98 9.82
N ARG A 394 -20.35 3.01 10.16
CA ARG A 394 -20.90 2.39 11.36
C ARG A 394 -20.64 0.89 11.40
N GLU A 395 -21.02 0.18 10.35
CA GLU A 395 -20.86 -1.26 10.22
C GLU A 395 -19.39 -1.68 10.38
N LEU A 396 -18.46 -0.94 9.75
CA LEU A 396 -17.02 -1.18 9.86
C LEU A 396 -16.53 -1.09 11.32
N ILE A 397 -16.99 -0.11 12.07
CA ILE A 397 -16.64 0.07 13.49
C ILE A 397 -17.22 -1.07 14.34
N GLU A 398 -18.51 -1.36 14.18
CA GLU A 398 -19.22 -2.35 14.99
C GLU A 398 -18.70 -3.79 14.77
N LEU A 399 -18.25 -4.09 13.56
CA LEU A 399 -17.74 -5.42 13.16
C LEU A 399 -16.22 -5.49 13.10
N ALA A 400 -15.51 -4.54 13.70
CA ALA A 400 -14.05 -4.53 13.70
C ALA A 400 -13.47 -5.85 14.26
N ASN A 401 -12.45 -6.38 13.58
CA ASN A 401 -11.75 -7.56 14.00
C ASN A 401 -10.25 -7.45 13.61
N PRO A 402 -9.33 -7.29 14.57
CA PRO A 402 -9.56 -7.37 16.04
C PRO A 402 -10.53 -6.31 16.55
N PRO A 403 -11.27 -6.62 17.65
CA PRO A 403 -12.13 -5.63 18.29
C PRO A 403 -11.34 -4.38 18.68
N LEU A 404 -11.95 -3.23 18.46
CA LEU A 404 -11.36 -1.97 18.90
C LEU A 404 -11.39 -1.92 20.43
N ALA A 405 -10.28 -1.46 21.04
CA ALA A 405 -10.26 -1.30 22.49
C ALA A 405 -11.32 -0.27 22.90
N SER A 406 -12.19 -0.65 23.86
CA SER A 406 -13.07 0.30 24.53
C SER A 406 -12.20 1.23 25.38
N GLU A 407 -12.25 2.53 25.10
CA GLU A 407 -11.69 3.54 26.00
C GLU A 407 -12.46 3.67 27.28
#